data_cee5b3c699bcc3cd0328aec5a091c2a8
#
_entry.id   cee5b3c699bcc3cd0328aec5a091c2a8
#
_cell.length_a   1.000
_cell.length_b   1.000
_cell.length_c   1.000
_cell.angle_alpha   90.00
_cell.angle_beta   90.00
_cell.angle_gamma   90.00
#
_symmetry.space_group_name_H-M   'P 1'
#
loop_
_entity.id
_entity.type
_entity.pdbx_description
1 polymer ?
#
loop_
_entity_poly.entity_id
_entity_poly.type
_entity_poly.pdbx_seq_one_letter_code
_entity_poly.pdbx_strand_id
1 'polypeptide(L)'
;MKPLLISDCDEVLLHMVKHFGTWLDEAHDIDFEIGHGDFANSMTRRDGGPAPTREDMWALLGGFFPAEMHRQTLVPHAREALATLAEIAEIVILTNLQDECRLPRIEQLAAFDIAHRVECNQGGKGDPVARLVAEYGNPVTVFVDDLAVHHESVARHAPGVHRLHMVSEPTLAGAVPRAPAAHARIDDWREAQAWIAARFAAGVPADA
;
A
#
# COMPACT_ATOMS: atom_id res chain seq x y z
N MET A 1 -19.77 -15.12 -9.14
CA MET A 1 -19.18 -14.51 -7.92
C MET A 1 -18.38 -13.29 -8.40
N LYS A 2 -18.54 -12.13 -7.74
CA LYS A 2 -17.72 -10.95 -8.10
C LYS A 2 -16.26 -11.23 -7.77
N PRO A 3 -15.30 -10.84 -8.63
CA PRO A 3 -13.88 -10.81 -8.29
C PRO A 3 -13.58 -9.96 -7.05
N LEU A 4 -12.37 -10.11 -6.49
CA LEU A 4 -11.92 -9.37 -5.32
C LEU A 4 -10.64 -8.59 -5.63
N LEU A 5 -10.65 -7.29 -5.37
CA LEU A 5 -9.46 -6.45 -5.30
C LEU A 5 -9.09 -6.23 -3.84
N ILE A 6 -7.86 -6.56 -3.47
CA ILE A 6 -7.28 -6.22 -2.18
C ILE A 6 -6.14 -5.24 -2.45
N SER A 7 -6.30 -3.99 -2.04
CA SER A 7 -5.32 -2.92 -2.26
C SER A 7 -4.68 -2.48 -0.96
N ASP A 8 -3.38 -2.28 -0.95
CA ASP A 8 -2.74 -1.47 0.08
C ASP A 8 -3.21 -0.01 -0.02
N CYS A 9 -2.87 0.78 0.97
CA CYS A 9 -3.25 2.19 1.06
C CYS A 9 -2.05 3.13 0.87
N ASP A 10 -1.04 3.00 1.75
CA ASP A 10 0.12 3.90 1.76
C ASP A 10 1.04 3.59 0.58
N GLU A 11 1.49 4.61 -0.17
CA GLU A 11 2.23 4.51 -1.44
C GLU A 11 1.50 3.79 -2.59
N VAL A 12 0.25 3.38 -2.38
CA VAL A 12 -0.60 2.78 -3.40
C VAL A 12 -1.81 3.67 -3.72
N LEU A 13 -2.56 4.09 -2.71
CA LEU A 13 -3.71 5.00 -2.82
C LEU A 13 -3.38 6.41 -2.35
N LEU A 14 -2.54 6.51 -1.34
CA LEU A 14 -2.14 7.77 -0.71
C LEU A 14 -0.62 7.89 -0.68
N HIS A 15 -0.10 9.06 -1.04
CA HIS A 15 1.32 9.36 -0.86
C HIS A 15 1.64 9.49 0.63
N MET A 16 2.42 8.58 1.17
CA MET A 16 2.84 8.58 2.58
C MET A 16 4.27 9.11 2.74
N VAL A 17 5.20 8.59 1.96
CA VAL A 17 6.64 8.84 2.09
C VAL A 17 6.96 10.33 2.00
N LYS A 18 6.38 11.03 1.04
CA LYS A 18 6.53 12.48 0.87
C LYS A 18 6.06 13.25 2.12
N HIS A 19 4.89 12.90 2.66
CA HIS A 19 4.32 13.57 3.82
C HIS A 19 5.05 13.21 5.10
N PHE A 20 5.53 11.98 5.22
CA PHE A 20 6.40 11.57 6.31
C PHE A 20 7.70 12.39 6.32
N GLY A 21 8.35 12.56 5.17
CA GLY A 21 9.54 13.40 5.05
C GLY A 21 9.28 14.85 5.45
N THR A 22 8.15 15.43 5.01
CA THR A 22 7.75 16.79 5.42
C THR A 22 7.55 16.90 6.93
N TRP A 23 6.89 15.93 7.56
CA TRP A 23 6.69 15.91 8.99
C TRP A 23 7.99 15.73 9.78
N LEU A 24 8.91 14.90 9.30
CA LEU A 24 10.24 14.75 9.91
C LEU A 24 11.02 16.06 9.89
N ASP A 25 10.94 16.80 8.78
CA ASP A 25 11.53 18.12 8.64
C ASP A 25 10.92 19.13 9.62
N GLU A 26 9.58 19.25 9.63
CA GLU A 26 8.84 20.25 10.40
C GLU A 26 8.85 20.01 11.91
N ALA A 27 8.80 18.75 12.36
CA ALA A 27 8.56 18.40 13.76
C ALA A 27 9.75 17.75 14.48
N HIS A 28 10.75 17.25 13.76
CA HIS A 28 11.82 16.43 14.33
C HIS A 28 13.23 16.87 13.96
N ASP A 29 13.40 17.92 13.15
CA ASP A 29 14.71 18.37 12.63
C ASP A 29 15.51 17.22 11.97
N ILE A 30 14.81 16.36 11.21
CA ILE A 30 15.38 15.22 10.49
C ILE A 30 15.23 15.46 9.00
N ASP A 31 16.34 15.45 8.27
CA ASP A 31 16.35 15.36 6.81
C ASP A 31 16.07 13.93 6.39
N PHE A 32 15.18 13.77 5.40
CA PHE A 32 14.76 12.48 4.90
C PHE A 32 14.93 12.41 3.38
N GLU A 33 15.97 11.70 2.95
CA GLU A 33 16.30 11.52 1.52
C GLU A 33 16.27 10.05 1.17
N ILE A 34 15.19 9.60 0.54
CA ILE A 34 15.08 8.21 0.06
C ILE A 34 15.86 8.06 -1.25
N GLY A 35 17.15 7.73 -1.14
CA GLY A 35 17.99 7.45 -2.30
C GLY A 35 17.99 5.99 -2.74
N HIS A 36 17.70 5.04 -1.85
CA HIS A 36 17.89 3.59 -2.10
C HIS A 36 16.77 2.70 -1.55
N GLY A 37 15.60 3.25 -1.23
CA GLY A 37 14.45 2.48 -0.75
C GLY A 37 14.57 1.95 0.69
N ASP A 38 15.60 2.33 1.43
CA ASP A 38 15.79 1.97 2.84
C ASP A 38 15.47 3.16 3.74
N PHE A 39 14.33 3.11 4.40
CA PHE A 39 13.86 4.16 5.30
C PHE A 39 14.82 4.46 6.45
N ALA A 40 15.41 3.44 7.07
CA ALA A 40 16.27 3.62 8.24
C ALA A 40 17.55 4.39 7.90
N ASN A 41 18.11 4.13 6.71
CA ASN A 41 19.34 4.78 6.24
C ASN A 41 19.09 6.11 5.51
N SER A 42 17.83 6.52 5.37
CA SER A 42 17.42 7.74 4.65
C SER A 42 17.26 8.96 5.57
N MET A 43 17.48 8.80 6.87
CA MET A 43 17.26 9.84 7.89
C MET A 43 18.58 10.39 8.42
N THR A 44 18.72 11.72 8.47
CA THR A 44 19.87 12.41 9.03
C THR A 44 19.40 13.49 10.00
N ARG A 45 19.93 13.50 11.24
CA ARG A 45 19.63 14.55 12.22
C ARG A 45 20.39 15.83 11.89
N ARG A 46 19.72 16.97 11.88
CA ARG A 46 20.34 18.27 11.58
C ARG A 46 21.24 18.78 12.73
N ASP A 47 21.02 18.32 13.95
CA ASP A 47 21.85 18.68 15.12
C ASP A 47 23.24 18.02 15.12
N GLY A 48 23.53 17.17 14.13
CA GLY A 48 24.77 16.41 14.03
C GLY A 48 24.83 15.20 14.97
N GLY A 49 23.72 14.85 15.60
CA GLY A 49 23.58 13.63 16.41
C GLY A 49 23.67 12.35 15.57
N PRO A 50 23.69 11.17 16.23
CA PRO A 50 23.71 9.90 15.52
C PRO A 50 22.44 9.74 14.65
N ALA A 51 22.59 9.10 13.49
CA ALA A 51 21.46 8.79 12.62
C ALA A 51 20.36 8.03 13.40
N PRO A 52 19.07 8.27 13.11
CA PRO A 52 17.98 7.52 13.73
C PRO A 52 18.16 6.02 13.51
N THR A 53 17.94 5.25 14.55
CA THR A 53 17.97 3.77 14.49
C THR A 53 16.71 3.24 13.82
N ARG A 54 16.69 1.93 13.54
CA ARG A 54 15.46 1.26 13.08
C ARG A 54 14.32 1.35 14.10
N GLU A 55 14.62 1.34 15.38
CA GLU A 55 13.63 1.51 16.46
C GLU A 55 13.08 2.93 16.47
N ASP A 56 13.94 3.95 16.34
CA ASP A 56 13.52 5.35 16.18
C ASP A 56 12.59 5.52 14.95
N MET A 57 12.93 4.89 13.84
CA MET A 57 12.10 4.92 12.63
C MET A 57 10.69 4.38 12.89
N TRP A 58 10.57 3.23 13.57
CA TRP A 58 9.25 2.67 13.89
C TRP A 58 8.48 3.56 14.87
N ALA A 59 9.15 4.18 15.83
CA ALA A 59 8.53 5.13 16.75
C ALA A 59 8.04 6.38 16.00
N LEU A 60 8.84 6.92 15.06
CA LEU A 60 8.45 8.03 14.20
C LEU A 60 7.26 7.70 13.31
N LEU A 61 7.26 6.53 12.64
CA LEU A 61 6.11 6.07 11.86
C LEU A 61 4.85 5.92 12.72
N GLY A 62 5.00 5.35 13.93
CA GLY A 62 3.90 5.24 14.90
C GLY A 62 3.32 6.58 15.34
N GLY A 63 4.16 7.63 15.42
CA GLY A 63 3.73 9.00 15.72
C GLY A 63 3.13 9.74 14.51
N PHE A 64 3.64 9.45 13.30
CA PHE A 64 3.20 10.10 12.07
C PHE A 64 1.72 9.84 11.76
N PHE A 65 1.29 8.59 11.76
CA PHE A 65 -0.07 8.27 11.34
C PHE A 65 -1.16 8.95 12.19
N PRO A 66 -1.12 8.93 13.52
CA PRO A 66 -2.11 9.65 14.32
C PRO A 66 -2.08 11.16 14.13
N ALA A 67 -0.90 11.75 13.93
CA ALA A 67 -0.72 13.19 13.82
C ALA A 67 -1.01 13.73 12.41
N GLU A 68 -0.51 13.06 11.38
CA GLU A 68 -0.32 13.62 10.04
C GLU A 68 -1.08 12.87 8.93
N MET A 69 -1.73 11.75 9.24
CA MET A 69 -2.48 10.97 8.25
C MET A 69 -3.38 11.84 7.38
N HIS A 70 -4.06 12.82 7.97
CA HIS A 70 -5.00 13.72 7.29
C HIS A 70 -4.33 14.61 6.21
N ARG A 71 -3.00 14.78 6.25
CA ARG A 71 -2.24 15.56 5.26
C ARG A 71 -1.84 14.77 4.02
N GLN A 72 -1.92 13.44 4.06
CA GLN A 72 -1.59 12.60 2.92
C GLN A 72 -2.48 12.95 1.72
N THR A 73 -1.88 12.97 0.54
CA THR A 73 -2.57 13.29 -0.71
C THR A 73 -2.86 12.04 -1.52
N LEU A 74 -3.95 12.07 -2.28
CA LEU A 74 -4.37 10.97 -3.13
C LEU A 74 -3.35 10.74 -4.27
N VAL A 75 -3.04 9.49 -4.55
CA VAL A 75 -2.28 9.08 -5.74
C VAL A 75 -3.12 9.39 -6.99
N PRO A 76 -2.53 9.98 -8.05
CA PRO A 76 -3.25 10.29 -9.26
C PRO A 76 -4.00 9.08 -9.83
N HIS A 77 -5.25 9.30 -10.22
CA HIS A 77 -6.15 8.32 -10.84
C HIS A 77 -6.60 7.15 -9.94
N ALA A 78 -6.16 7.07 -8.69
CA ALA A 78 -6.55 5.99 -7.77
C ALA A 78 -8.07 5.94 -7.54
N ARG A 79 -8.70 7.09 -7.27
CA ARG A 79 -10.14 7.20 -7.05
C ARG A 79 -10.94 6.72 -8.27
N GLU A 80 -10.63 7.23 -9.45
CA GLU A 80 -11.32 6.90 -10.70
C GLU A 80 -11.16 5.42 -11.05
N ALA A 81 -9.96 4.86 -10.84
CA ALA A 81 -9.69 3.46 -11.07
C ALA A 81 -10.49 2.56 -10.11
N LEU A 82 -10.50 2.89 -8.80
CA LEU A 82 -11.28 2.14 -7.83
C LEU A 82 -12.79 2.25 -8.10
N ALA A 83 -13.30 3.43 -8.46
CA ALA A 83 -14.71 3.61 -8.82
C ALA A 83 -15.11 2.72 -10.01
N THR A 84 -14.29 2.67 -11.06
CA THR A 84 -14.53 1.81 -12.23
C THR A 84 -14.46 0.31 -11.86
N LEU A 85 -13.46 -0.08 -11.06
CA LEU A 85 -13.29 -1.48 -10.64
C LEU A 85 -14.42 -1.94 -9.69
N ALA A 86 -14.99 -1.05 -8.87
CA ALA A 86 -16.10 -1.37 -7.98
C ALA A 86 -17.38 -1.79 -8.71
N GLU A 87 -17.54 -1.42 -9.98
CA GLU A 87 -18.67 -1.88 -10.79
C GLU A 87 -18.62 -3.40 -11.01
N ILE A 88 -17.42 -3.97 -11.12
CA ILE A 88 -17.18 -5.37 -11.50
C ILE A 88 -16.59 -6.24 -10.38
N ALA A 89 -16.08 -5.66 -9.30
CA ALA A 89 -15.39 -6.36 -8.22
C ALA A 89 -15.83 -5.86 -6.84
N GLU A 90 -15.61 -6.68 -5.81
CA GLU A 90 -15.56 -6.22 -4.42
C GLU A 90 -14.16 -5.66 -4.16
N ILE A 91 -14.07 -4.61 -3.30
CA ILE A 91 -12.80 -3.95 -2.98
C ILE A 91 -12.61 -3.92 -1.48
N VAL A 92 -11.44 -4.35 -1.02
CA VAL A 92 -10.98 -4.25 0.36
C VAL A 92 -9.64 -3.53 0.38
N ILE A 93 -9.50 -2.56 1.26
CA ILE A 93 -8.24 -1.87 1.52
C ILE A 93 -7.60 -2.53 2.74
N LEU A 94 -6.41 -3.12 2.53
CA LEU A 94 -5.64 -3.84 3.56
C LEU A 94 -4.35 -3.09 3.83
N THR A 95 -4.31 -2.33 4.92
CA THR A 95 -3.21 -1.44 5.27
C THR A 95 -2.50 -1.86 6.56
N ASN A 96 -1.18 -1.65 6.63
CA ASN A 96 -0.38 -1.96 7.83
C ASN A 96 -0.39 -0.79 8.81
N LEU A 97 -1.51 -0.62 9.49
CA LEU A 97 -1.74 0.37 10.54
C LEU A 97 -2.17 -0.30 11.84
N GLN A 98 -1.96 0.41 12.94
CA GLN A 98 -2.55 0.06 14.23
C GLN A 98 -4.09 0.20 14.17
N ASP A 99 -4.82 -0.59 14.94
CA ASP A 99 -6.29 -0.62 14.90
C ASP A 99 -6.91 0.73 15.28
N GLU A 100 -6.25 1.54 16.10
CA GLU A 100 -6.67 2.89 16.48
C GLU A 100 -6.72 3.84 15.28
N CYS A 101 -5.90 3.59 14.26
CA CYS A 101 -5.88 4.38 13.03
C CYS A 101 -6.97 3.99 12.02
N ARG A 102 -7.73 2.92 12.28
CA ARG A 102 -8.73 2.39 11.33
C ARG A 102 -9.84 3.39 11.02
N LEU A 103 -10.48 3.95 12.04
CA LEU A 103 -11.55 4.94 11.83
C LEU A 103 -11.03 6.22 11.17
N PRO A 104 -9.93 6.84 11.62
CA PRO A 104 -9.32 7.96 10.92
C PRO A 104 -8.98 7.66 9.45
N ARG A 105 -8.50 6.46 9.14
CA ARG A 105 -8.21 6.04 7.75
C ARG A 105 -9.48 5.94 6.90
N ILE A 106 -10.55 5.40 7.44
CA ILE A 106 -11.86 5.34 6.77
C ILE A 106 -12.35 6.76 6.46
N GLU A 107 -12.28 7.68 7.43
CA GLU A 107 -12.69 9.07 7.25
C GLU A 107 -11.84 9.79 6.21
N GLN A 108 -10.52 9.59 6.25
CA GLN A 108 -9.59 10.15 5.27
C GLN A 108 -9.91 9.67 3.84
N LEU A 109 -10.11 8.37 3.64
CA LEU A 109 -10.43 7.81 2.33
C LEU A 109 -11.80 8.28 1.84
N ALA A 110 -12.78 8.39 2.75
CA ALA A 110 -14.10 8.91 2.43
C ALA A 110 -14.05 10.37 1.95
N ALA A 111 -13.13 11.20 2.47
CA ALA A 111 -12.92 12.56 2.00
C ALA A 111 -12.40 12.61 0.53
N PHE A 112 -11.86 11.51 0.01
CA PHE A 112 -11.49 11.32 -1.38
C PHE A 112 -12.51 10.52 -2.20
N ASP A 113 -13.73 10.35 -1.71
CA ASP A 113 -14.80 9.53 -2.31
C ASP A 113 -14.42 8.03 -2.43
N ILE A 114 -13.56 7.52 -1.56
CA ILE A 114 -13.18 6.11 -1.48
C ILE A 114 -13.83 5.50 -0.24
N ALA A 115 -14.98 4.83 -0.43
CA ALA A 115 -15.80 4.28 0.66
C ALA A 115 -15.82 2.73 0.60
N HIS A 116 -14.64 2.11 0.65
CA HIS A 116 -14.48 0.65 0.69
C HIS A 116 -14.16 0.15 2.10
N ARG A 117 -14.34 -1.15 2.33
CA ARG A 117 -13.95 -1.80 3.59
C ARG A 117 -12.46 -1.61 3.83
N VAL A 118 -12.08 -1.19 5.05
CA VAL A 118 -10.69 -1.04 5.49
C VAL A 118 -10.38 -2.08 6.57
N GLU A 119 -9.33 -2.84 6.34
CA GLU A 119 -8.76 -3.79 7.28
C GLU A 119 -7.36 -3.33 7.70
N CYS A 120 -7.13 -3.20 9.01
CA CYS A 120 -5.81 -2.96 9.55
C CYS A 120 -5.10 -4.29 9.78
N ASN A 121 -3.78 -4.29 9.57
CA ASN A 121 -2.92 -5.45 9.77
C ASN A 121 -1.57 -4.99 10.34
N GLN A 122 -0.83 -5.93 10.90
CA GLN A 122 0.54 -5.71 11.35
C GLN A 122 1.38 -6.91 10.94
N GLY A 123 2.48 -6.66 10.21
CA GLY A 123 3.34 -7.69 9.69
C GLY A 123 3.01 -8.14 8.26
N GLY A 124 3.25 -9.40 7.94
CA GLY A 124 3.02 -9.93 6.59
C GLY A 124 1.55 -9.96 6.19
N LYS A 125 1.24 -9.66 4.93
CA LYS A 125 -0.15 -9.61 4.44
C LYS A 125 -0.69 -10.95 3.91
N GLY A 126 0.10 -12.02 3.93
CA GLY A 126 -0.32 -13.32 3.37
C GLY A 126 -1.53 -13.93 4.06
N ASP A 127 -1.49 -14.05 5.39
CA ASP A 127 -2.61 -14.61 6.17
C ASP A 127 -3.90 -13.78 6.05
N PRO A 128 -3.88 -12.43 6.22
CA PRO A 128 -5.09 -11.65 6.04
C PRO A 128 -5.63 -11.71 4.60
N VAL A 129 -4.77 -11.78 3.57
CA VAL A 129 -5.22 -11.97 2.19
C VAL A 129 -5.89 -13.32 2.02
N ALA A 130 -5.29 -14.42 2.51
CA ALA A 130 -5.87 -15.76 2.43
C ALA A 130 -7.24 -15.82 3.15
N ARG A 131 -7.36 -15.19 4.34
CA ARG A 131 -8.62 -15.07 5.08
C ARG A 131 -9.68 -14.32 4.30
N LEU A 132 -9.34 -13.17 3.71
CA LEU A 132 -10.27 -12.38 2.88
C LEU A 132 -10.72 -13.16 1.65
N VAL A 133 -9.80 -13.80 0.94
CA VAL A 133 -10.13 -14.64 -0.22
C VAL A 133 -11.16 -15.72 0.17
N ALA A 134 -10.95 -16.41 1.29
CA ALA A 134 -11.88 -17.42 1.78
C ALA A 134 -13.24 -16.81 2.20
N GLU A 135 -13.24 -15.66 2.87
CA GLU A 135 -14.45 -14.93 3.29
C GLU A 135 -15.34 -14.56 2.10
N TYR A 136 -14.73 -14.15 0.99
CA TYR A 136 -15.44 -13.80 -0.24
C TYR A 136 -15.73 -15.02 -1.13
N GLY A 137 -15.44 -16.24 -0.68
CA GLY A 137 -15.80 -17.49 -1.38
C GLY A 137 -14.79 -17.91 -2.44
N ASN A 138 -13.53 -17.55 -2.32
CA ASN A 138 -12.43 -17.86 -3.22
C ASN A 138 -12.63 -17.33 -4.66
N PRO A 139 -12.95 -16.04 -4.86
CA PRO A 139 -13.06 -15.46 -6.19
C PRO A 139 -11.67 -15.28 -6.83
N VAL A 140 -11.67 -14.99 -8.14
CA VAL A 140 -10.46 -14.44 -8.77
C VAL A 140 -10.08 -13.15 -8.03
N THR A 141 -8.86 -13.11 -7.52
CA THR A 141 -8.39 -12.02 -6.62
C THR A 141 -7.13 -11.38 -7.17
N VAL A 142 -7.07 -10.07 -7.10
CA VAL A 142 -5.86 -9.27 -7.33
C VAL A 142 -5.46 -8.60 -6.02
N PHE A 143 -4.18 -8.67 -5.68
CA PHE A 143 -3.54 -7.96 -4.57
C PHE A 143 -2.58 -6.92 -5.13
N VAL A 144 -2.69 -5.66 -4.67
CA VAL A 144 -1.84 -4.52 -5.05
C VAL A 144 -1.12 -3.99 -3.82
N ASP A 145 0.20 -3.86 -3.90
CA ASP A 145 1.04 -3.43 -2.78
C ASP A 145 2.38 -2.88 -3.29
N ASP A 146 3.04 -2.02 -2.53
CA ASP A 146 4.34 -1.42 -2.87
C ASP A 146 5.54 -2.21 -2.32
N LEU A 147 5.34 -3.09 -1.33
CA LEU A 147 6.42 -3.77 -0.63
C LEU A 147 6.62 -5.23 -1.10
N ALA A 148 7.83 -5.54 -1.56
CA ALA A 148 8.20 -6.89 -1.98
C ALA A 148 7.91 -7.97 -0.93
N VAL A 149 8.13 -7.67 0.37
CA VAL A 149 7.88 -8.62 1.47
C VAL A 149 6.41 -9.04 1.57
N HIS A 150 5.47 -8.16 1.22
CA HIS A 150 4.04 -8.50 1.21
C HIS A 150 3.69 -9.40 0.03
N HIS A 151 4.26 -9.15 -1.16
CA HIS A 151 4.11 -10.05 -2.31
C HIS A 151 4.65 -11.45 -2.02
N GLU A 152 5.82 -11.58 -1.36
CA GLU A 152 6.37 -12.86 -0.93
C GLU A 152 5.44 -13.56 0.09
N SER A 153 4.91 -12.80 1.04
CA SER A 153 3.97 -13.32 2.04
C SER A 153 2.69 -13.83 1.37
N VAL A 154 2.10 -13.06 0.43
CA VAL A 154 0.90 -13.47 -0.30
C VAL A 154 1.18 -14.67 -1.21
N ALA A 155 2.32 -14.73 -1.88
CA ALA A 155 2.71 -15.88 -2.69
C ALA A 155 2.74 -17.20 -1.90
N ARG A 156 3.16 -17.15 -0.62
CA ARG A 156 3.22 -18.33 0.26
C ARG A 156 1.85 -18.75 0.78
N HIS A 157 0.97 -17.80 1.15
CA HIS A 157 -0.28 -18.12 1.86
C HIS A 157 -1.51 -18.13 0.95
N ALA A 158 -1.45 -17.44 -0.20
CA ALA A 158 -2.53 -17.36 -1.18
C ALA A 158 -1.96 -17.37 -2.62
N PRO A 159 -1.30 -18.47 -3.06
CA PRO A 159 -0.57 -18.52 -4.32
C PRO A 159 -1.44 -18.20 -5.55
N GLY A 160 -2.73 -18.56 -5.54
CA GLY A 160 -3.68 -18.27 -6.62
C GLY A 160 -4.13 -16.81 -6.74
N VAL A 161 -3.60 -15.89 -5.90
CA VAL A 161 -3.87 -14.46 -5.98
C VAL A 161 -2.91 -13.80 -6.97
N HIS A 162 -3.45 -13.06 -7.95
CA HIS A 162 -2.64 -12.20 -8.81
C HIS A 162 -2.01 -11.08 -8.00
N ARG A 163 -0.71 -10.86 -8.14
CA ARG A 163 0.07 -9.88 -7.35
C ARG A 163 0.61 -8.80 -8.26
N LEU A 164 0.14 -7.56 -8.04
CA LEU A 164 0.56 -6.37 -8.76
C LEU A 164 1.40 -5.48 -7.83
N HIS A 165 2.68 -5.33 -8.14
CA HIS A 165 3.58 -4.41 -7.45
C HIS A 165 3.35 -3.01 -8.00
N MET A 166 3.08 -2.04 -7.11
CA MET A 166 2.87 -0.64 -7.45
C MET A 166 3.64 0.25 -6.48
N VAL A 167 4.47 1.14 -6.99
CA VAL A 167 5.14 2.19 -6.23
C VAL A 167 4.75 3.53 -6.86
N SER A 168 3.79 4.21 -6.26
CA SER A 168 3.16 5.38 -6.88
C SER A 168 3.99 6.66 -6.79
N GLU A 169 4.90 6.76 -5.81
CA GLU A 169 5.76 7.94 -5.67
C GLU A 169 6.89 7.91 -6.70
N PRO A 170 6.92 8.87 -7.66
CA PRO A 170 7.89 8.83 -8.77
C PRO A 170 9.36 8.87 -8.32
N THR A 171 9.65 9.54 -7.20
CA THR A 171 11.01 9.61 -6.64
C THR A 171 11.48 8.27 -6.08
N LEU A 172 10.54 7.41 -5.64
CA LEU A 172 10.82 6.07 -5.15
C LEU A 172 10.81 5.03 -6.27
N ALA A 173 9.92 5.16 -7.23
CA ALA A 173 9.67 4.15 -8.25
C ALA A 173 10.94 3.72 -9.00
N GLY A 174 11.84 4.69 -9.28
CA GLY A 174 13.13 4.41 -9.94
C GLY A 174 14.16 3.69 -9.06
N ALA A 175 14.06 3.80 -7.75
CA ALA A 175 15.00 3.21 -6.79
C ALA A 175 14.55 1.84 -6.26
N VAL A 176 13.25 1.54 -6.31
CA VAL A 176 12.68 0.29 -5.82
C VAL A 176 12.63 -0.75 -6.95
N PRO A 177 13.35 -1.88 -6.85
CA PRO A 177 13.28 -2.93 -7.85
C PRO A 177 11.91 -3.62 -7.83
N ARG A 178 11.52 -4.22 -8.97
CA ARG A 178 10.31 -5.03 -9.03
C ARG A 178 10.35 -6.15 -7.99
N ALA A 179 9.26 -6.33 -7.24
CA ALA A 179 9.10 -7.45 -6.32
C ALA A 179 9.18 -8.80 -7.06
N PRO A 180 10.10 -9.71 -6.70
CA PRO A 180 10.26 -10.99 -7.40
C PRO A 180 8.99 -11.85 -7.42
N ALA A 181 8.21 -11.80 -6.32
CA ALA A 181 6.97 -12.55 -6.18
C ALA A 181 5.76 -11.87 -6.85
N ALA A 182 5.90 -10.69 -7.45
CA ALA A 182 4.82 -10.01 -8.16
C ALA A 182 4.71 -10.49 -9.62
N HIS A 183 3.49 -10.68 -10.12
CA HIS A 183 3.24 -11.06 -11.51
C HIS A 183 3.47 -9.89 -12.47
N ALA A 184 3.21 -8.67 -12.02
CA ALA A 184 3.46 -7.45 -12.78
C ALA A 184 3.98 -6.34 -11.87
N ARG A 185 4.62 -5.32 -12.46
CA ARG A 185 4.85 -4.01 -11.85
C ARG A 185 4.25 -2.94 -12.74
N ILE A 186 3.38 -2.13 -12.16
CA ILE A 186 2.73 -1.00 -12.83
C ILE A 186 2.54 0.10 -11.79
N ASP A 187 3.11 1.27 -12.05
CA ASP A 187 3.19 2.38 -11.08
C ASP A 187 2.17 3.51 -11.39
N ASP A 188 1.26 3.30 -12.35
CA ASP A 188 0.17 4.23 -12.72
C ASP A 188 -1.19 3.52 -12.63
N TRP A 189 -2.16 4.13 -11.93
CA TRP A 189 -3.48 3.53 -11.72
C TRP A 189 -4.31 3.34 -12.99
N ARG A 190 -4.11 4.12 -14.06
CA ARG A 190 -4.83 3.93 -15.33
C ARG A 190 -4.41 2.63 -16.02
N GLU A 191 -3.10 2.34 -15.99
CA GLU A 191 -2.56 1.09 -16.52
C GLU A 191 -2.89 -0.09 -15.59
N ALA A 192 -2.77 0.10 -14.27
CA ALA A 192 -3.11 -0.91 -13.26
C ALA A 192 -4.59 -1.31 -13.36
N GLN A 193 -5.51 -0.35 -13.51
CA GLN A 193 -6.94 -0.63 -13.70
C GLN A 193 -7.18 -1.56 -14.90
N ALA A 194 -6.55 -1.27 -16.03
CA ALA A 194 -6.70 -2.09 -17.24
C ALA A 194 -6.16 -3.51 -17.03
N TRP A 195 -4.99 -3.63 -16.38
CA TRP A 195 -4.39 -4.93 -16.05
C TRP A 195 -5.26 -5.73 -15.09
N ILE A 196 -5.77 -5.10 -14.02
CA ILE A 196 -6.66 -5.72 -13.02
C ILE A 196 -7.96 -6.23 -13.69
N ALA A 197 -8.61 -5.37 -14.47
CA ALA A 197 -9.83 -5.72 -15.19
C ALA A 197 -9.61 -6.91 -16.14
N ALA A 198 -8.47 -6.99 -16.82
CA ALA A 198 -8.13 -8.13 -17.68
C ALA A 198 -7.97 -9.45 -16.88
N ARG A 199 -7.42 -9.42 -15.64
CA ARG A 199 -7.35 -10.61 -14.77
C ARG A 199 -8.75 -11.06 -14.34
N PHE A 200 -9.60 -10.12 -13.97
CA PHE A 200 -10.99 -10.41 -13.60
C PHE A 200 -11.79 -10.99 -14.78
N ALA A 201 -11.63 -10.42 -15.97
CA ALA A 201 -12.30 -10.91 -17.18
C ALA A 201 -11.82 -12.30 -17.60
N ALA A 202 -10.53 -12.62 -17.40
CA ALA A 202 -9.99 -13.95 -17.68
C ALA A 202 -10.60 -15.04 -16.78
N GLY A 203 -11.02 -14.68 -15.56
CA GLY A 203 -11.75 -15.57 -14.67
C GLY A 203 -10.92 -16.75 -14.12
N VAL A 204 -9.58 -16.69 -14.21
CA VAL A 204 -8.68 -17.76 -13.75
C VAL A 204 -7.78 -17.27 -12.63
N PRO A 205 -7.50 -18.09 -11.60
CA PRO A 205 -6.51 -17.77 -10.59
C PRO A 205 -5.12 -17.58 -11.20
N ALA A 206 -4.22 -16.94 -10.42
CA ALA A 206 -2.82 -16.86 -10.81
C ALA A 206 -2.15 -18.25 -10.79
N ASP A 207 -1.16 -18.42 -11.64
CA ASP A 207 -0.25 -19.55 -11.55
C ASP A 207 0.61 -19.43 -10.28
N ALA A 208 0.88 -20.55 -9.60
CA ALA A 208 1.59 -20.63 -8.34
C ALA A 208 3.07 -20.29 -8.47
#